data_b3016bbb90d6239cb44b520faee3942e
#
_entry.id   b3016bbb90d6239cb44b520faee3942e
#
_cell.length_a   1.000
_cell.length_b   1.000
_cell.length_c   1.000
_cell.angle_alpha   90.00
_cell.angle_beta   90.00
_cell.angle_gamma   90.00
#
_symmetry.space_group_name_H-M   'P 1'
#
loop_
_entity.id
_entity.type
_entity.pdbx_description
1 polymer ?
#
loop_
_entity_poly.entity_id
_entity_poly.type
_entity_poly.pdbx_seq_one_letter_code
_entity_poly.pdbx_strand_id
1 'polypeptide(L)'
;MNFNPYKPYKTPFPVGVKLPQIKIEKKYYEEVSCSDLEDNYQFLRKLCFAKVKEKEIDKLENAQVYYDRLKEELTIFKDLGFVDYILLNWDILNYCKENDIPTGAGRGSAAGSLVLYVIGVTNIDPIEYDLFFERFVSKSRARKIEHNGEIYLDGSLLADVDNDISYDRRAEVINY
;
A
#
# COMPACT_ATOMS: atom_id res chain seq x y z
N MET A 1 22.28 -35.29 36.61
CA MET A 1 22.30 -35.09 35.14
C MET A 1 22.00 -33.62 34.89
N ASN A 2 23.00 -32.83 34.47
CA ASN A 2 22.80 -31.43 34.14
C ASN A 2 22.18 -31.36 32.73
N PHE A 3 20.88 -31.09 32.67
CA PHE A 3 20.22 -30.72 31.41
C PHE A 3 20.84 -29.42 30.90
N ASN A 4 21.60 -29.50 29.81
CA ASN A 4 22.04 -28.30 29.11
C ASN A 4 20.85 -27.63 28.49
N PRO A 5 20.46 -26.40 28.88
CA PRO A 5 19.26 -25.77 28.31
C PRO A 5 19.48 -25.61 26.80
N TYR A 6 18.51 -26.08 26.02
CA TYR A 6 18.51 -25.97 24.58
C TYR A 6 18.67 -24.50 24.19
N LYS A 7 19.83 -24.14 23.62
CA LYS A 7 20.03 -22.82 23.06
C LYS A 7 19.25 -22.78 21.74
N PRO A 8 18.23 -21.91 21.62
CA PRO A 8 17.51 -21.80 20.36
C PRO A 8 18.52 -21.50 19.23
N TYR A 9 18.42 -22.24 18.16
CA TYR A 9 19.26 -22.05 16.98
C TYR A 9 19.03 -20.62 16.47
N LYS A 10 20.08 -19.81 16.40
CA LYS A 10 19.97 -18.53 15.71
C LYS A 10 19.79 -18.85 14.23
N THR A 11 18.61 -18.61 13.71
CA THR A 11 18.36 -18.74 12.27
C THR A 11 19.33 -17.83 11.53
N PRO A 12 20.04 -18.31 10.49
CA PRO A 12 20.94 -17.50 9.68
C PRO A 12 20.16 -16.45 8.83
N PHE A 13 18.83 -16.53 8.83
CA PHE A 13 17.96 -15.63 8.09
C PHE A 13 17.44 -14.53 9.00
N PRO A 14 17.33 -13.28 8.51
CA PRO A 14 16.70 -12.20 9.25
C PRO A 14 15.25 -12.56 9.59
N VAL A 15 14.84 -12.25 10.82
CA VAL A 15 13.44 -12.37 11.23
C VAL A 15 12.73 -11.12 10.71
N GLY A 16 12.26 -11.15 9.47
CA GLY A 16 11.57 -10.03 8.87
C GLY A 16 11.20 -10.30 7.41
N VAL A 17 10.28 -9.50 6.89
CA VAL A 17 9.82 -9.55 5.51
C VAL A 17 10.50 -8.43 4.72
N LYS A 18 11.11 -8.77 3.59
CA LYS A 18 11.59 -7.80 2.61
C LYS A 18 10.49 -7.64 1.57
N LEU A 19 9.94 -6.44 1.48
CA LEU A 19 8.96 -6.13 0.45
C LEU A 19 9.63 -6.05 -0.92
N PRO A 20 8.99 -6.56 -1.99
CA PRO A 20 9.49 -6.42 -3.34
C PRO A 20 9.50 -4.94 -3.76
N GLN A 21 10.47 -4.57 -4.59
CA GLN A 21 10.43 -3.29 -5.29
C GLN A 21 9.66 -3.48 -6.58
N ILE A 22 8.65 -2.64 -6.80
CA ILE A 22 7.86 -2.66 -8.03
C ILE A 22 8.47 -1.72 -9.07
N LYS A 23 8.42 -2.16 -10.34
CA LYS A 23 8.70 -1.31 -11.50
C LYS A 23 7.38 -0.92 -12.13
N ILE A 24 7.09 0.36 -12.12
CA ILE A 24 5.90 0.91 -12.76
C ILE A 24 6.14 0.99 -14.29
N GLU A 25 5.14 0.65 -15.08
CA GLU A 25 5.19 0.79 -16.53
C GLU A 25 5.28 2.27 -16.95
N LYS A 26 6.02 2.55 -18.01
CA LYS A 26 6.26 3.92 -18.48
C LYS A 26 4.98 4.70 -18.79
N LYS A 27 3.96 4.04 -19.32
CA LYS A 27 2.66 4.67 -19.62
C LYS A 27 2.06 5.39 -18.42
N TYR A 28 2.17 4.82 -17.22
CA TYR A 28 1.60 5.39 -16.00
C TYR A 28 2.39 6.60 -15.49
N TYR A 29 3.71 6.66 -15.73
CA TYR A 29 4.49 7.87 -15.42
C TYR A 29 4.03 9.06 -16.26
N GLU A 30 3.73 8.83 -17.53
CA GLU A 30 3.24 9.88 -18.45
C GLU A 30 1.85 10.38 -18.02
N GLU A 31 0.94 9.48 -17.64
CA GLU A 31 -0.42 9.82 -17.19
C GLU A 31 -0.44 10.75 -15.99
N VAL A 32 0.48 10.59 -15.06
CA VAL A 32 0.55 11.42 -13.84
C VAL A 32 1.59 12.54 -13.94
N SER A 33 2.15 12.78 -15.13
CA SER A 33 3.22 13.78 -15.37
C SER A 33 4.41 13.58 -14.42
N CYS A 34 4.82 12.32 -14.24
CA CYS A 34 5.95 11.91 -13.43
C CYS A 34 7.13 11.52 -14.33
N SER A 35 8.35 11.88 -13.96
CA SER A 35 9.53 11.36 -14.63
C SER A 35 9.81 9.94 -14.16
N ASP A 36 10.22 9.05 -15.07
CA ASP A 36 10.69 7.70 -14.76
C ASP A 36 11.99 7.65 -13.95
N LEU A 37 12.64 8.81 -13.77
CA LEU A 37 13.79 9.02 -12.89
C LEU A 37 13.39 9.34 -11.44
N GLU A 38 12.11 9.64 -11.19
CA GLU A 38 11.61 9.88 -9.84
C GLU A 38 11.41 8.54 -9.11
N ASP A 39 11.52 8.57 -7.77
CA ASP A 39 11.28 7.38 -6.96
C ASP A 39 9.78 7.02 -6.89
N ASN A 40 9.48 5.79 -6.50
CA ASN A 40 8.11 5.29 -6.38
C ASN A 40 7.24 6.11 -5.41
N TYR A 41 7.85 6.79 -4.43
CA TYR A 41 7.11 7.69 -3.54
C TYR A 41 6.59 8.92 -4.28
N GLN A 42 7.39 9.52 -5.17
CA GLN A 42 6.95 10.66 -5.98
C GLN A 42 5.86 10.23 -6.96
N PHE A 43 5.99 9.04 -7.55
CA PHE A 43 4.95 8.47 -8.39
C PHE A 43 3.64 8.30 -7.61
N LEU A 44 3.65 7.62 -6.45
CA LEU A 44 2.47 7.42 -5.61
C LEU A 44 1.81 8.76 -5.23
N ARG A 45 2.63 9.74 -4.85
CA ARG A 45 2.14 11.09 -4.51
C ARG A 45 1.43 11.75 -5.69
N LYS A 46 2.04 11.74 -6.88
CA LYS A 46 1.45 12.33 -8.09
C LYS A 46 0.20 11.59 -8.52
N LEU A 47 0.19 10.25 -8.42
CA LEU A 47 -0.98 9.42 -8.66
C LEU A 47 -2.15 9.83 -7.74
N CYS A 48 -1.90 9.98 -6.44
CA CYS A 48 -2.94 10.46 -5.50
C CYS A 48 -3.52 11.80 -5.92
N PHE A 49 -2.67 12.79 -6.25
CA PHE A 49 -3.16 14.12 -6.64
C PHE A 49 -3.93 14.11 -7.98
N ALA A 50 -3.52 13.28 -8.94
CA ALA A 50 -4.25 13.10 -10.19
C ALA A 50 -5.65 12.50 -9.91
N LYS A 51 -5.71 11.46 -9.07
CA LYS A 51 -6.96 10.77 -8.71
C LYS A 51 -7.89 11.60 -7.81
N VAL A 52 -7.36 12.49 -6.97
CA VAL A 52 -8.16 13.49 -6.22
C VAL A 52 -8.96 14.37 -7.18
N LYS A 53 -8.33 14.83 -8.26
CA LYS A 53 -9.00 15.65 -9.30
C LYS A 53 -10.00 14.82 -10.10
N GLU A 54 -9.64 13.58 -10.49
CA GLU A 54 -10.54 12.68 -11.21
C GLU A 54 -11.82 12.37 -10.41
N LYS A 55 -11.68 12.21 -9.10
CA LYS A 55 -12.80 11.98 -8.16
C LYS A 55 -13.53 13.29 -7.73
N GLU A 56 -13.11 14.44 -8.24
CA GLU A 56 -13.64 15.76 -7.89
C GLU A 56 -13.60 16.11 -6.39
N ILE A 57 -12.73 15.45 -5.63
CA ILE A 57 -12.54 15.68 -4.19
C ILE A 57 -12.06 17.13 -3.93
N ASP A 58 -11.30 17.70 -4.84
CA ASP A 58 -10.82 19.08 -4.79
C ASP A 58 -11.95 20.13 -4.85
N LYS A 59 -13.15 19.74 -5.28
CA LYS A 59 -14.35 20.61 -5.34
C LYS A 59 -15.23 20.54 -4.08
N LEU A 60 -14.92 19.63 -3.16
CA LEU A 60 -15.69 19.49 -1.91
C LEU A 60 -15.41 20.64 -0.96
N GLU A 61 -16.42 21.06 -0.18
CA GLU A 61 -16.24 22.09 0.86
C GLU A 61 -15.18 21.70 1.90
N ASN A 62 -15.07 20.42 2.19
CA ASN A 62 -14.09 19.86 3.13
C ASN A 62 -12.81 19.30 2.46
N ALA A 63 -12.50 19.69 1.22
CA ALA A 63 -11.33 19.21 0.48
C ALA A 63 -10.02 19.29 1.27
N GLN A 64 -9.88 20.32 2.14
CA GLN A 64 -8.67 20.47 2.96
C GLN A 64 -8.45 19.29 3.91
N VAL A 65 -9.51 18.70 4.45
CA VAL A 65 -9.44 17.50 5.32
C VAL A 65 -8.84 16.31 4.55
N TYR A 66 -9.24 16.13 3.29
CA TYR A 66 -8.68 15.10 2.41
C TYR A 66 -7.20 15.33 2.12
N TYR A 67 -6.79 16.55 1.82
CA TYR A 67 -5.39 16.87 1.55
C TYR A 67 -4.49 16.67 2.77
N ASP A 68 -4.93 17.09 3.94
CA ASP A 68 -4.17 16.92 5.18
C ASP A 68 -4.01 15.43 5.53
N ARG A 69 -5.08 14.65 5.43
CA ARG A 69 -5.07 13.21 5.65
C ARG A 69 -4.18 12.49 4.63
N LEU A 70 -4.26 12.81 3.32
CA LEU A 70 -3.40 12.24 2.29
C LEU A 70 -1.93 12.51 2.57
N LYS A 71 -1.58 13.73 2.95
CA LYS A 71 -0.21 14.09 3.28
C LYS A 71 0.32 13.30 4.46
N GLU A 72 -0.49 13.12 5.49
CA GLU A 72 -0.15 12.34 6.67
C GLU A 72 0.09 10.87 6.30
N GLU A 73 -0.87 10.22 5.63
CA GLU A 73 -0.78 8.82 5.23
C GLU A 73 0.42 8.55 4.30
N LEU A 74 0.63 9.39 3.29
CA LEU A 74 1.79 9.29 2.39
C LEU A 74 3.12 9.39 3.14
N THR A 75 3.21 10.28 4.14
CA THR A 75 4.40 10.41 4.98
C THR A 75 4.62 9.13 5.78
N ILE A 76 3.57 8.57 6.38
CA ILE A 76 3.64 7.33 7.14
C ILE A 76 4.08 6.15 6.25
N PHE A 77 3.51 6.00 5.06
CA PHE A 77 3.91 4.94 4.11
C PHE A 77 5.37 5.06 3.69
N LYS A 78 5.86 6.29 3.47
CA LYS A 78 7.27 6.54 3.18
C LYS A 78 8.17 6.15 4.34
N ASP A 79 7.85 6.61 5.55
CA ASP A 79 8.63 6.36 6.76
C ASP A 79 8.72 4.86 7.08
N LEU A 80 7.65 4.11 6.80
CA LEU A 80 7.56 2.68 7.06
C LEU A 80 8.09 1.82 5.91
N GLY A 81 8.34 2.40 4.72
CA GLY A 81 8.78 1.66 3.55
C GLY A 81 7.66 0.87 2.86
N PHE A 82 6.40 1.29 3.01
CA PHE A 82 5.24 0.60 2.43
C PHE A 82 4.87 1.08 1.02
N VAL A 83 5.59 2.04 0.47
CA VAL A 83 5.27 2.64 -0.84
C VAL A 83 5.14 1.58 -1.93
N ASP A 84 6.14 0.71 -2.08
CA ASP A 84 6.13 -0.35 -3.10
C ASP A 84 5.00 -1.37 -2.87
N TYR A 85 4.69 -1.67 -1.61
CA TYR A 85 3.58 -2.55 -1.25
C TYR A 85 2.21 -1.96 -1.66
N ILE A 86 2.02 -0.67 -1.41
CA ILE A 86 0.81 0.04 -1.84
C ILE A 86 0.69 0.09 -3.37
N LEU A 87 1.80 0.38 -4.05
CA LEU A 87 1.84 0.41 -5.51
C LEU A 87 1.63 -0.97 -6.15
N LEU A 88 2.12 -2.04 -5.52
CA LEU A 88 1.86 -3.41 -5.99
C LEU A 88 0.36 -3.73 -5.94
N ASN A 89 -0.34 -3.36 -4.85
CA ASN A 89 -1.78 -3.55 -4.77
C ASN A 89 -2.53 -2.70 -5.81
N TRP A 90 -2.10 -1.46 -6.02
CA TRP A 90 -2.65 -0.59 -7.06
C TRP A 90 -2.47 -1.19 -8.46
N ASP A 91 -1.28 -1.68 -8.78
CA ASP A 91 -0.94 -2.26 -10.09
C ASP A 91 -1.84 -3.45 -10.42
N ILE A 92 -1.97 -4.40 -9.48
CA ILE A 92 -2.84 -5.57 -9.63
C ILE A 92 -4.30 -5.15 -9.89
N LEU A 93 -4.83 -4.20 -9.11
CA LEU A 93 -6.23 -3.77 -9.26
C LEU A 93 -6.44 -2.88 -10.48
N ASN A 94 -5.43 -2.12 -10.88
CA ASN A 94 -5.46 -1.37 -12.13
C ASN A 94 -5.45 -2.30 -13.34
N TYR A 95 -4.64 -3.36 -13.32
CA TYR A 95 -4.71 -4.43 -14.33
C TYR A 95 -6.12 -5.05 -14.39
N CYS A 96 -6.72 -5.36 -13.25
CA CYS A 96 -8.10 -5.88 -13.22
C CYS A 96 -9.08 -4.89 -13.87
N LYS A 97 -8.97 -3.60 -13.57
CA LYS A 97 -9.82 -2.56 -14.14
C LYS A 97 -9.64 -2.41 -15.65
N GLU A 98 -8.39 -2.41 -16.14
CA GLU A 98 -8.08 -2.31 -17.59
C GLU A 98 -8.56 -3.51 -18.41
N ASN A 99 -8.72 -4.68 -17.74
CA ASN A 99 -9.15 -5.92 -18.38
C ASN A 99 -10.60 -6.32 -18.03
N ASP A 100 -11.40 -5.41 -17.49
CA ASP A 100 -12.79 -5.66 -17.09
C ASP A 100 -12.95 -6.87 -16.16
N ILE A 101 -11.99 -7.06 -15.24
CA ILE A 101 -12.03 -8.12 -14.22
C ILE A 101 -12.73 -7.57 -12.98
N PRO A 102 -13.88 -8.12 -12.54
CA PRO A 102 -14.58 -7.65 -11.36
C PRO A 102 -13.74 -7.82 -10.09
N THR A 103 -13.70 -6.76 -9.28
CA THR A 103 -13.03 -6.73 -7.97
C THR A 103 -13.99 -6.28 -6.89
N GLY A 104 -13.73 -6.68 -5.64
CA GLY A 104 -14.49 -6.22 -4.48
C GLY A 104 -14.21 -4.75 -4.14
N ALA A 105 -15.07 -4.17 -3.31
CA ALA A 105 -14.96 -2.78 -2.85
C ALA A 105 -13.78 -2.55 -1.88
N GLY A 106 -13.08 -3.60 -1.50
CA GLY A 106 -12.13 -3.59 -0.39
C GLY A 106 -12.80 -3.92 0.93
N ARG A 107 -12.05 -4.49 1.86
CA ARG A 107 -12.54 -4.92 3.17
C ARG A 107 -11.46 -4.79 4.24
N GLY A 108 -11.84 -5.05 5.50
CA GLY A 108 -10.91 -5.05 6.62
C GLY A 108 -10.41 -3.65 6.98
N SER A 109 -9.20 -3.60 7.52
CA SER A 109 -8.59 -2.35 7.99
C SER A 109 -8.13 -1.43 6.86
N ALA A 110 -7.87 -1.99 5.66
CA ALA A 110 -7.45 -1.23 4.48
C ALA A 110 -8.46 -0.15 4.06
N ALA A 111 -9.77 -0.36 4.34
CA ALA A 111 -10.81 0.63 4.12
C ALA A 111 -10.60 1.94 4.91
N GLY A 112 -9.78 1.93 5.97
CA GLY A 112 -9.42 3.12 6.74
C GLY A 112 -8.36 4.02 6.08
N SER A 113 -7.78 3.63 4.94
CA SER A 113 -6.76 4.41 4.24
C SER A 113 -7.36 5.26 3.12
N LEU A 114 -7.16 6.57 3.20
CA LEU A 114 -7.55 7.51 2.16
C LEU A 114 -6.69 7.37 0.89
N VAL A 115 -5.40 7.05 1.05
CA VAL A 115 -4.51 6.78 -0.08
C VAL A 115 -5.07 5.61 -0.90
N LEU A 116 -5.42 4.49 -0.26
CA LEU A 116 -5.98 3.31 -0.94
C LEU A 116 -7.32 3.62 -1.64
N TYR A 117 -8.18 4.42 -1.03
CA TYR A 117 -9.42 4.88 -1.64
C TYR A 117 -9.16 5.75 -2.87
N VAL A 118 -8.28 6.74 -2.74
CA VAL A 118 -8.02 7.69 -3.82
C VAL A 118 -7.42 6.98 -5.04
N ILE A 119 -6.47 6.08 -4.86
CA ILE A 119 -5.85 5.34 -5.97
C ILE A 119 -6.71 4.17 -6.48
N GLY A 120 -7.85 3.90 -5.85
CA GLY A 120 -8.83 2.89 -6.31
C GLY A 120 -8.53 1.46 -5.88
N VAL A 121 -7.72 1.27 -4.84
CA VAL A 121 -7.51 -0.05 -4.18
C VAL A 121 -8.71 -0.41 -3.31
N THR A 122 -9.35 0.58 -2.68
CA THR A 122 -10.65 0.43 -2.03
C THR A 122 -11.65 1.39 -2.63
N ASN A 123 -12.96 1.08 -2.50
CA ASN A 123 -14.05 1.93 -2.96
C ASN A 123 -14.82 2.58 -1.79
N ILE A 124 -14.25 2.54 -0.59
CA ILE A 124 -14.86 3.07 0.63
C ILE A 124 -14.13 4.35 1.00
N ASP A 125 -14.86 5.48 1.06
CA ASP A 125 -14.30 6.77 1.46
C ASP A 125 -14.15 6.81 2.99
N PRO A 126 -12.91 6.79 3.52
CA PRO A 126 -12.71 6.77 4.96
C PRO A 126 -13.07 8.07 5.66
N ILE A 127 -13.15 9.19 4.94
CA ILE A 127 -13.56 10.48 5.52
C ILE A 127 -15.09 10.52 5.67
N GLU A 128 -15.83 10.05 4.65
CA GLU A 128 -17.28 9.97 4.69
C GLU A 128 -17.80 9.07 5.82
N TYR A 129 -17.11 7.92 6.02
CA TYR A 129 -17.51 6.94 7.03
C TYR A 129 -16.74 7.05 8.36
N ASP A 130 -15.98 8.12 8.59
CA ASP A 130 -15.21 8.38 9.82
C ASP A 130 -14.32 7.19 10.24
N LEU A 131 -13.59 6.62 9.27
CA LEU A 131 -12.71 5.47 9.49
C LEU A 131 -11.30 5.91 9.87
N PHE A 132 -10.72 5.23 10.86
CA PHE A 132 -9.41 5.56 11.39
C PHE A 132 -8.29 4.82 10.63
N PHE A 133 -7.31 5.59 10.14
CA PHE A 133 -6.11 5.07 9.48
C PHE A 133 -5.24 4.19 10.40
N GLU A 134 -5.18 4.52 11.66
CA GLU A 134 -4.38 3.81 12.66
C GLU A 134 -4.81 2.36 12.87
N ARG A 135 -6.01 1.99 12.43
CA ARG A 135 -6.46 0.60 12.40
C ARG A 135 -5.79 -0.20 11.29
N PHE A 136 -5.42 0.46 10.19
CA PHE A 136 -4.72 -0.14 9.06
C PHE A 136 -3.22 -0.13 9.30
N VAL A 137 -2.63 1.04 9.58
CA VAL A 137 -1.19 1.21 9.82
C VAL A 137 -0.96 2.07 11.05
N SER A 138 -0.14 1.56 11.97
CA SER A 138 0.26 2.32 13.16
C SER A 138 1.78 2.45 13.20
N LYS A 139 2.29 3.68 13.33
CA LYS A 139 3.72 3.97 13.51
C LYS A 139 4.33 3.22 14.70
N SER A 140 3.55 2.98 15.74
CA SER A 140 4.01 2.26 16.94
C SER A 140 4.17 0.74 16.70
N ARG A 141 3.55 0.20 15.67
CA ARG A 141 3.57 -1.24 15.34
C ARG A 141 4.58 -1.60 14.27
N ALA A 142 4.84 -0.71 13.31
CA ALA A 142 5.77 -0.99 12.23
C ALA A 142 7.21 -0.81 12.71
N ARG A 143 7.94 -1.91 12.86
CA ARG A 143 9.36 -1.91 13.22
C ARG A 143 10.21 -2.25 12.00
N LYS A 144 11.19 -1.40 11.73
CA LYS A 144 12.24 -1.69 10.75
C LYS A 144 13.36 -2.45 11.45
N ILE A 145 13.81 -3.54 10.83
CA ILE A 145 14.94 -4.35 11.28
C ILE A 145 16.03 -4.17 10.23
N GLU A 146 17.17 -3.60 10.61
CA GLU A 146 18.34 -3.52 9.73
C GLU A 146 19.19 -4.78 9.89
N HIS A 147 19.48 -5.46 8.77
CA HIS A 147 20.37 -6.61 8.75
C HIS A 147 21.25 -6.57 7.50
N ASN A 148 22.57 -6.55 7.68
CA ASN A 148 23.57 -6.48 6.61
C ASN A 148 23.37 -5.31 5.61
N GLY A 149 22.92 -4.14 6.09
CA GLY A 149 22.64 -2.97 5.25
C GLY A 149 21.32 -3.02 4.48
N GLU A 150 20.52 -4.06 4.71
CA GLU A 150 19.16 -4.18 4.15
C GLU A 150 18.10 -3.95 5.23
N ILE A 151 16.99 -3.34 4.82
CA ILE A 151 15.87 -3.06 5.71
C ILE A 151 14.81 -4.15 5.54
N TYR A 152 14.44 -4.76 6.65
CA TYR A 152 13.36 -5.72 6.76
C TYR A 152 12.24 -5.15 7.63
N LEU A 153 11.02 -5.57 7.39
CA LEU A 153 9.86 -5.21 8.21
C LEU A 153 9.50 -6.40 9.11
N ASP A 154 9.04 -6.11 10.32
CA ASP A 154 8.47 -7.13 11.19
C ASP A 154 7.18 -7.66 10.57
N GLY A 155 7.22 -8.89 10.06
CA GLY A 155 6.10 -9.50 9.33
C GLY A 155 4.82 -9.67 10.16
N SER A 156 4.93 -9.66 11.50
CA SER A 156 3.77 -9.73 12.39
C SER A 156 2.94 -8.44 12.43
N LEU A 157 3.48 -7.37 11.86
CA LEU A 157 2.97 -6.00 11.94
C LEU A 157 2.70 -5.38 10.56
N LEU A 158 2.81 -6.18 9.49
CA LEU A 158 2.46 -5.73 8.14
C LEU A 158 0.97 -5.40 8.07
N ALA A 159 0.69 -4.27 7.42
CA ALA A 159 -0.66 -3.91 7.05
C ALA A 159 -1.18 -4.92 6.01
N ASP A 160 -2.36 -5.44 6.23
CA ASP A 160 -2.99 -6.43 5.36
C ASP A 160 -3.98 -5.74 4.41
N VAL A 161 -3.77 -5.92 3.10
CA VAL A 161 -4.67 -5.44 2.06
C VAL A 161 -5.31 -6.64 1.38
N ASP A 162 -6.57 -6.86 1.68
CA ASP A 162 -7.36 -7.95 1.10
C ASP A 162 -8.00 -7.50 -0.22
N ASN A 163 -7.58 -8.10 -1.33
CA ASN A 163 -8.14 -7.85 -2.65
C ASN A 163 -9.04 -9.04 -3.07
N ASP A 164 -10.34 -8.79 -3.18
CA ASP A 164 -11.28 -9.77 -3.71
C ASP A 164 -11.33 -9.67 -5.24
N ILE A 165 -11.04 -10.77 -5.93
CA ILE A 165 -11.00 -10.83 -7.40
C ILE A 165 -11.93 -11.93 -7.86
N SER A 166 -12.64 -11.71 -8.99
CA SER A 166 -13.53 -12.70 -9.58
C SER A 166 -12.84 -14.05 -9.74
N TYR A 167 -13.50 -15.10 -9.23
CA TYR A 167 -12.96 -16.46 -9.25
C TYR A 167 -12.60 -16.94 -10.67
N ASP A 168 -13.45 -16.64 -11.63
CA ASP A 168 -13.30 -17.11 -13.01
C ASP A 168 -12.04 -16.54 -13.71
N ARG A 169 -11.60 -15.35 -13.32
CA ARG A 169 -10.47 -14.64 -13.91
C ARG A 169 -9.24 -14.60 -13.00
N ARG A 170 -9.31 -15.22 -11.80
CA ARG A 170 -8.22 -15.19 -10.81
C ARG A 170 -6.89 -15.74 -11.37
N ALA A 171 -6.94 -16.82 -12.16
CA ALA A 171 -5.74 -17.40 -12.75
C ALA A 171 -4.99 -16.44 -13.69
N GLU A 172 -5.72 -15.59 -14.38
CA GLU A 172 -5.17 -14.56 -15.26
C GLU A 172 -4.38 -13.52 -14.45
N VAL A 173 -4.95 -13.04 -13.35
CA VAL A 173 -4.30 -12.06 -12.46
C VAL A 173 -3.07 -12.65 -11.76
N ILE A 174 -3.07 -13.95 -11.46
CA ILE A 174 -1.89 -14.62 -10.86
C ILE A 174 -0.74 -14.73 -11.87
N ASN A 175 -1.05 -14.80 -13.16
CA ASN A 175 -0.05 -14.92 -14.22
C ASN A 175 0.45 -13.56 -14.72
N TYR A 176 -0.23 -12.47 -14.36
CA TYR A 176 0.22 -11.11 -14.58
C TYR A 176 1.37 -10.77 -13.63
#